data_9baa25f351528c5bd39de51f13442ca5
#
_entry.id   9baa25f351528c5bd39de51f13442ca5
#
_cell.length_a   1.000
_cell.length_b   1.000
_cell.length_c   1.000
_cell.angle_alpha   90.00
_cell.angle_beta   90.00
_cell.angle_gamma   90.00
#
_symmetry.space_group_name_H-M   'P 1'
#
loop_
_entity.id
_entity.type
_entity.pdbx_description
1 polymer ?
#
loop_
_entity_poly.entity_id
_entity_poly.type
_entity_poly.pdbx_seq_one_letter_code
_entity_poly.pdbx_strand_id
1 'polypeptide(L)'
;MKNFAIIDSENKEIITAIQKHFGGNIPVLSVGDSFEGYDLLVLTGYESSFQPVENVEIINLHPTLLPSFQGADVLKQAFLSGVKVSGITVHKVEKNNFYGKILAQYPVLIGAATNFSDYVEEIEIVGKKLYPMVIDSIINDRVFDFHDLFNCGCSKNGCSGNCGNCS
;
A
#
# COMPACT_ATOMS: atom_id res chain seq x y z
N MET A 1 17.15 6.01 9.70
CA MET A 1 16.19 5.11 8.99
C MET A 1 15.44 4.35 10.06
N LYS A 2 14.12 4.42 10.04
CA LYS A 2 13.27 3.71 11.01
C LYS A 2 13.38 2.19 10.81
N ASN A 3 13.33 1.44 11.90
CA ASN A 3 13.28 -0.01 11.87
C ASN A 3 11.83 -0.47 11.71
N PHE A 4 11.54 -1.35 10.75
CA PHE A 4 10.18 -1.78 10.50
C PHE A 4 10.03 -3.29 10.31
N ALA A 5 8.83 -3.79 10.56
CA ALA A 5 8.43 -5.17 10.29
C ALA A 5 7.08 -5.22 9.55
N ILE A 6 6.88 -6.29 8.81
CA ILE A 6 5.61 -6.59 8.14
C ILE A 6 4.80 -7.52 9.05
N ILE A 7 3.52 -7.27 9.22
CA ILE A 7 2.62 -8.19 9.89
C ILE A 7 2.12 -9.20 8.87
N ASP A 8 2.29 -10.49 9.19
CA ASP A 8 1.87 -11.58 8.31
C ASP A 8 0.37 -11.54 8.01
N SER A 9 0.03 -11.75 6.76
CA SER A 9 -1.35 -11.76 6.26
C SER A 9 -1.49 -12.74 5.10
N GLU A 10 -2.70 -12.91 4.61
CA GLU A 10 -2.97 -13.71 3.42
C GLU A 10 -2.41 -13.07 2.13
N ASN A 11 -2.13 -11.77 2.14
CA ASN A 11 -1.64 -11.05 0.96
C ASN A 11 -0.13 -11.21 0.73
N LYS A 12 0.28 -12.43 0.38
CA LYS A 12 1.68 -12.80 0.16
C LYS A 12 2.34 -12.05 -1.01
N GLU A 13 1.56 -11.64 -1.99
CA GLU A 13 2.03 -10.87 -3.15
C GLU A 13 2.56 -9.49 -2.75
N ILE A 14 1.83 -8.78 -1.90
CA ILE A 14 2.25 -7.48 -1.36
C ILE A 14 3.47 -7.63 -0.45
N ILE A 15 3.48 -8.64 0.43
CA ILE A 15 4.62 -8.94 1.31
C ILE A 15 5.88 -9.17 0.47
N THR A 16 5.79 -10.01 -0.56
CA THR A 16 6.90 -10.30 -1.47
C THR A 16 7.38 -9.03 -2.20
N ALA A 17 6.47 -8.17 -2.64
CA ALA A 17 6.82 -6.92 -3.30
C ALA A 17 7.59 -5.97 -2.36
N ILE A 18 7.17 -5.86 -1.10
CA ILE A 18 7.86 -5.07 -0.08
C ILE A 18 9.26 -5.65 0.17
N GLN A 19 9.37 -6.95 0.43
CA GLN A 19 10.67 -7.60 0.68
C GLN A 19 11.64 -7.41 -0.50
N LYS A 20 11.14 -7.57 -1.73
CA LYS A 20 11.95 -7.35 -2.93
C LYS A 20 12.47 -5.91 -3.04
N HIS A 21 11.63 -4.93 -2.73
CA HIS A 21 12.00 -3.51 -2.77
C HIS A 21 13.14 -3.18 -1.79
N PHE A 22 13.12 -3.79 -0.60
CA PHE A 22 14.09 -3.53 0.47
C PHE A 22 15.23 -4.56 0.54
N GLY A 23 15.42 -5.41 -0.46
CA GLY A 23 16.55 -6.34 -0.54
C GLY A 23 16.41 -7.65 0.23
N GLY A 24 15.19 -8.03 0.62
CA GLY A 24 14.86 -9.41 1.02
C GLY A 24 14.85 -9.70 2.54
N ASN A 25 15.43 -8.88 3.39
CA ASN A 25 15.63 -9.18 4.83
C ASN A 25 14.64 -8.46 5.77
N ILE A 26 13.43 -8.15 5.29
CA ILE A 26 12.43 -7.53 6.18
C ILE A 26 11.72 -8.63 6.99
N PRO A 27 11.71 -8.56 8.33
CA PRO A 27 11.04 -9.54 9.16
C PRO A 27 9.52 -9.51 8.94
N VAL A 28 8.94 -10.70 8.92
CA VAL A 28 7.49 -10.90 8.87
C VAL A 28 7.08 -11.49 10.21
N LEU A 29 6.23 -10.80 10.94
CA LEU A 29 5.81 -11.13 12.30
C LEU A 29 4.35 -11.55 12.32
N SER A 30 4.01 -12.45 13.23
CA SER A 30 2.61 -12.80 13.51
C SER A 30 1.98 -11.83 14.51
N VAL A 31 0.66 -11.76 14.54
CA VAL A 31 -0.09 -10.85 15.46
C VAL A 31 0.21 -11.07 16.94
N GLY A 32 0.71 -12.27 17.31
CA GLY A 32 1.08 -12.62 18.70
C GLY A 32 2.55 -12.40 19.05
N ASP A 33 3.37 -11.97 18.11
CA ASP A 33 4.81 -11.75 18.35
C ASP A 33 5.07 -10.45 19.10
N SER A 34 6.29 -10.29 19.64
CA SER A 34 6.72 -9.04 20.22
C SER A 34 7.06 -8.02 19.13
N PHE A 35 6.55 -6.80 19.29
CA PHE A 35 6.84 -5.68 18.39
C PHE A 35 7.91 -4.73 18.97
N GLU A 36 8.58 -5.15 20.04
CA GLU A 36 9.61 -4.35 20.67
C GLU A 36 10.81 -4.13 19.73
N GLY A 37 11.29 -2.89 19.65
CA GLY A 37 12.42 -2.52 18.81
C GLY A 37 12.03 -2.12 17.37
N TYR A 38 10.76 -2.10 17.02
CA TYR A 38 10.29 -1.57 15.75
C TYR A 38 9.67 -0.18 15.91
N ASP A 39 9.97 0.71 14.97
CA ASP A 39 9.40 2.05 14.87
C ASP A 39 8.12 2.07 14.04
N LEU A 40 7.98 1.11 13.11
CA LEU A 40 6.88 1.02 12.17
C LEU A 40 6.44 -0.43 11.96
N LEU A 41 5.13 -0.69 12.03
CA LEU A 41 4.49 -1.93 11.61
C LEU A 41 3.71 -1.72 10.32
N VAL A 42 3.88 -2.63 9.37
CA VAL A 42 3.27 -2.57 8.05
C VAL A 42 2.24 -3.67 7.92
N LEU A 43 0.96 -3.28 7.89
CA LEU A 43 -0.16 -4.20 7.63
C LEU A 43 -0.43 -4.26 6.13
N THR A 44 -0.81 -5.44 5.62
CA THR A 44 -1.01 -5.67 4.19
C THR A 44 -2.45 -6.12 3.89
N GLY A 45 -3.42 -5.26 4.20
CA GLY A 45 -4.83 -5.54 3.95
C GLY A 45 -5.56 -6.10 5.16
N TYR A 46 -5.07 -5.86 6.37
CA TYR A 46 -5.86 -6.12 7.58
C TYR A 46 -7.06 -5.20 7.63
N GLU A 47 -8.16 -5.74 8.09
CA GLU A 47 -9.34 -5.00 8.44
C GLU A 47 -9.27 -4.53 9.90
N SER A 48 -10.35 -3.99 10.42
CA SER A 48 -10.46 -3.41 11.76
C SER A 48 -10.20 -4.36 12.95
N SER A 49 -9.82 -5.60 12.69
CA SER A 49 -9.53 -6.62 13.73
C SER A 49 -8.14 -6.50 14.38
N PHE A 50 -7.20 -5.82 13.73
CA PHE A 50 -5.87 -5.59 14.31
C PHE A 50 -5.95 -4.56 15.43
N GLN A 51 -5.42 -4.91 16.61
CA GLN A 51 -5.38 -4.00 17.75
C GLN A 51 -4.09 -3.17 17.71
N PRO A 52 -4.18 -1.84 17.62
CA PRO A 52 -3.00 -0.98 17.63
C PRO A 52 -2.16 -1.14 18.90
N VAL A 53 -0.85 -1.16 18.72
CA VAL A 53 0.14 -1.24 19.80
C VAL A 53 0.62 0.16 20.14
N GLU A 54 0.88 0.43 21.43
CA GLU A 54 1.39 1.73 21.89
C GLU A 54 2.86 1.93 21.48
N ASN A 55 3.21 3.18 21.20
CA ASN A 55 4.57 3.61 20.86
C ASN A 55 5.17 3.07 19.54
N VAL A 56 4.36 2.50 18.67
CA VAL A 56 4.77 2.05 17.34
C VAL A 56 3.85 2.67 16.30
N GLU A 57 4.42 3.25 15.25
CA GLU A 57 3.63 3.72 14.12
C GLU A 57 3.09 2.53 13.33
N ILE A 58 1.82 2.58 12.92
CA ILE A 58 1.19 1.48 12.19
C ILE A 58 0.56 2.04 10.94
N ILE A 59 0.84 1.41 9.80
CA ILE A 59 0.22 1.75 8.52
C ILE A 59 -0.45 0.52 7.92
N ASN A 60 -1.49 0.76 7.12
CA ASN A 60 -2.21 -0.29 6.42
C ASN A 60 -2.44 0.08 4.95
N LEU A 61 -2.49 -0.95 4.11
CA LEU A 61 -2.93 -0.87 2.72
C LEU A 61 -4.39 -1.26 2.63
N HIS A 62 -5.25 -0.32 2.25
CA HIS A 62 -6.67 -0.55 2.06
C HIS A 62 -7.00 -0.54 0.56
N PRO A 63 -7.66 -1.60 0.04
CA PRO A 63 -7.83 -1.77 -1.41
C PRO A 63 -9.04 -1.03 -1.99
N THR A 64 -9.38 0.13 -1.44
CA THR A 64 -10.33 1.10 -1.99
C THR A 64 -9.91 2.53 -1.68
N LEU A 65 -10.62 3.51 -2.20
CA LEU A 65 -10.41 4.93 -1.86
C LEU A 65 -11.18 5.26 -0.58
N LEU A 66 -10.47 5.36 0.55
CA LEU A 66 -11.08 5.86 1.80
C LEU A 66 -11.55 7.31 1.63
N PRO A 67 -12.66 7.68 2.26
CA PRO A 67 -13.43 6.97 3.28
C PRO A 67 -14.49 6.00 2.74
N SER A 68 -14.58 5.78 1.44
CA SER A 68 -15.57 4.87 0.83
C SER A 68 -15.20 3.39 1.09
N PHE A 69 -16.23 2.55 1.23
CA PHE A 69 -16.08 1.08 1.32
C PHE A 69 -15.14 0.64 2.44
N GLN A 70 -15.59 0.73 3.66
CA GLN A 70 -14.91 0.23 4.85
C GLN A 70 -15.48 -1.13 5.27
N GLY A 71 -14.67 -1.94 5.98
CA GLY A 71 -15.05 -3.24 6.50
C GLY A 71 -14.70 -4.40 5.58
N ALA A 72 -15.50 -5.47 5.59
CA ALA A 72 -15.23 -6.70 4.84
C ALA A 72 -15.59 -6.59 3.35
N ASP A 73 -14.94 -7.39 2.50
CA ASP A 73 -15.26 -7.55 1.08
C ASP A 73 -15.30 -6.23 0.28
N VAL A 74 -14.49 -5.26 0.66
CA VAL A 74 -14.54 -3.89 0.11
C VAL A 74 -14.34 -3.83 -1.41
N LEU A 75 -13.52 -4.69 -1.98
CA LEU A 75 -13.35 -4.80 -3.44
C LEU A 75 -14.66 -5.17 -4.14
N LYS A 76 -15.36 -6.16 -3.60
CA LYS A 76 -16.65 -6.60 -4.12
C LYS A 76 -17.72 -5.53 -3.93
N GLN A 77 -17.73 -4.86 -2.78
CA GLN A 77 -18.64 -3.74 -2.54
C GLN A 77 -18.42 -2.61 -3.54
N ALA A 78 -17.17 -2.18 -3.78
CA ALA A 78 -16.84 -1.14 -4.74
C ALA A 78 -17.28 -1.52 -6.15
N PHE A 79 -16.97 -2.72 -6.60
CA PHE A 79 -17.33 -3.21 -7.94
C PHE A 79 -18.84 -3.28 -8.15
N LEU A 80 -19.58 -3.86 -7.19
CA LEU A 80 -21.04 -4.00 -7.28
C LEU A 80 -21.80 -2.69 -7.13
N SER A 81 -21.23 -1.69 -6.46
CA SER A 81 -21.83 -0.35 -6.34
C SER A 81 -21.88 0.42 -7.66
N GLY A 82 -21.15 -0.04 -8.68
CA GLY A 82 -21.11 0.60 -9.99
C GLY A 82 -20.31 1.89 -10.06
N VAL A 83 -19.46 2.19 -9.05
CA VAL A 83 -18.54 3.32 -9.13
C VAL A 83 -17.57 3.16 -10.30
N LYS A 84 -17.19 4.27 -10.92
CA LYS A 84 -16.27 4.26 -12.08
C LYS A 84 -14.83 4.53 -11.66
N VAL A 85 -14.61 4.94 -10.43
CA VAL A 85 -13.30 5.17 -9.83
C VAL A 85 -13.27 4.49 -8.47
N SER A 86 -12.33 3.58 -8.30
CA SER A 86 -11.91 3.01 -7.04
C SER A 86 -10.40 3.27 -6.87
N GLY A 87 -9.68 2.47 -6.12
CA GLY A 87 -8.24 2.63 -5.97
C GLY A 87 -7.69 1.98 -4.73
N ILE A 88 -6.59 2.53 -4.27
CA ILE A 88 -5.88 2.08 -3.08
C ILE A 88 -5.63 3.27 -2.17
N THR A 89 -5.68 3.02 -0.88
CA THR A 89 -5.33 3.97 0.18
C THR A 89 -4.27 3.37 1.10
N VAL A 90 -3.19 4.10 1.31
CA VAL A 90 -2.27 3.85 2.44
C VAL A 90 -2.63 4.83 3.55
N HIS A 91 -2.89 4.32 4.74
CA HIS A 91 -3.34 5.11 5.89
C HIS A 91 -2.66 4.68 7.18
N LYS A 92 -2.63 5.56 8.17
CA LYS A 92 -2.25 5.20 9.54
C LYS A 92 -3.36 4.44 10.23
N VAL A 93 -2.98 3.50 11.08
CA VAL A 93 -3.90 2.85 12.02
C VAL A 93 -3.68 3.47 13.40
N GLU A 94 -4.73 4.03 13.97
CA GLU A 94 -4.69 4.75 15.24
C GLU A 94 -5.55 4.02 16.28
N LYS A 95 -5.22 4.19 17.56
CA LYS A 95 -5.86 3.47 18.69
C LYS A 95 -7.40 3.54 18.69
N ASN A 96 -7.95 4.68 18.29
CA ASN A 96 -9.40 4.91 18.29
C ASN A 96 -9.99 5.06 16.89
N ASN A 97 -9.16 4.92 15.86
CA ASN A 97 -9.58 5.07 14.48
C ASN A 97 -8.72 4.18 13.57
N PHE A 98 -9.21 2.98 13.26
CA PHE A 98 -8.49 2.07 12.38
C PHE A 98 -8.19 2.72 11.01
N TYR A 99 -9.14 3.47 10.48
CA TYR A 99 -8.98 4.22 9.23
C TYR A 99 -8.51 5.66 9.53
N GLY A 100 -7.31 5.79 10.10
CA GLY A 100 -6.73 7.06 10.50
C GLY A 100 -6.25 7.92 9.34
N LYS A 101 -5.22 8.72 9.59
CA LYS A 101 -4.70 9.68 8.61
C LYS A 101 -4.30 9.00 7.29
N ILE A 102 -4.85 9.49 6.16
CA ILE A 102 -4.47 9.07 4.81
C ILE A 102 -3.07 9.62 4.49
N LEU A 103 -2.20 8.73 4.02
CA LEU A 103 -0.81 9.05 3.64
C LEU A 103 -0.64 9.12 2.14
N ALA A 104 -1.28 8.22 1.40
CA ALA A 104 -1.27 8.17 -0.05
C ALA A 104 -2.56 7.51 -0.58
N GLN A 105 -2.98 7.93 -1.76
CA GLN A 105 -4.09 7.30 -2.49
C GLN A 105 -3.74 7.23 -3.96
N TYR A 106 -4.12 6.14 -4.62
CA TYR A 106 -3.98 5.99 -6.06
C TYR A 106 -5.30 5.52 -6.68
N PRO A 107 -5.86 6.24 -7.67
CA PRO A 107 -7.12 5.86 -8.30
C PRO A 107 -6.92 4.73 -9.31
N VAL A 108 -7.91 3.84 -9.36
CA VAL A 108 -8.05 2.78 -10.37
C VAL A 108 -9.42 2.95 -11.05
N LEU A 109 -9.42 2.99 -12.36
CA LEU A 109 -10.65 3.19 -13.13
C LEU A 109 -11.36 1.85 -13.38
N ILE A 110 -12.66 1.84 -13.22
CA ILE A 110 -13.53 0.70 -13.52
C ILE A 110 -14.32 1.02 -14.79
N GLY A 111 -13.82 0.56 -15.94
CA GLY A 111 -14.46 0.76 -17.22
C GLY A 111 -15.72 -0.11 -17.40
N ALA A 112 -16.53 0.19 -18.42
CA ALA A 112 -17.76 -0.56 -18.70
C ALA A 112 -17.49 -2.03 -19.07
N ALA A 113 -16.32 -2.34 -19.62
CA ALA A 113 -15.93 -3.70 -20.00
C ALA A 113 -15.05 -4.40 -18.95
N THR A 114 -14.69 -3.72 -17.85
CA THR A 114 -13.87 -4.29 -16.79
C THR A 114 -14.69 -5.34 -16.02
N ASN A 115 -14.21 -6.56 -15.96
CA ASN A 115 -14.77 -7.58 -15.07
C ASN A 115 -14.15 -7.51 -13.67
N PHE A 116 -14.71 -8.26 -12.72
CA PHE A 116 -14.24 -8.22 -11.32
C PHE A 116 -12.79 -8.71 -11.16
N SER A 117 -12.40 -9.75 -11.92
CA SER A 117 -11.03 -10.29 -11.85
C SER A 117 -10.00 -9.27 -12.33
N ASP A 118 -10.27 -8.61 -13.45
CA ASP A 118 -9.37 -7.57 -14.00
C ASP A 118 -9.25 -6.38 -13.03
N TYR A 119 -10.36 -6.00 -12.39
CA TYR A 119 -10.34 -4.95 -11.36
C TYR A 119 -9.47 -5.33 -10.16
N VAL A 120 -9.61 -6.56 -9.65
CA VAL A 120 -8.79 -7.06 -8.53
C VAL A 120 -7.31 -7.09 -8.91
N GLU A 121 -6.98 -7.59 -10.11
CA GLU A 121 -5.61 -7.64 -10.63
C GLU A 121 -4.99 -6.24 -10.72
N GLU A 122 -5.72 -5.25 -11.21
CA GLU A 122 -5.25 -3.86 -11.31
C GLU A 122 -4.97 -3.28 -9.91
N ILE A 123 -5.84 -3.52 -8.94
CA ILE A 123 -5.63 -3.12 -7.54
C ILE A 123 -4.35 -3.75 -6.97
N GLU A 124 -4.09 -5.02 -7.24
CA GLU A 124 -2.85 -5.70 -6.79
C GLU A 124 -1.60 -5.14 -7.45
N ILE A 125 -1.64 -4.88 -8.76
CA ILE A 125 -0.52 -4.30 -9.51
C ILE A 125 -0.16 -2.93 -8.93
N VAL A 126 -1.15 -2.09 -8.69
CA VAL A 126 -0.96 -0.76 -8.09
C VAL A 126 -0.42 -0.89 -6.67
N GLY A 127 -0.99 -1.78 -5.86
CA GLY A 127 -0.56 -2.01 -4.48
C GLY A 127 0.90 -2.44 -4.37
N LYS A 128 1.33 -3.36 -5.21
CA LYS A 128 2.73 -3.85 -5.27
C LYS A 128 3.73 -2.75 -5.63
N LYS A 129 3.30 -1.71 -6.35
CA LYS A 129 4.16 -0.56 -6.69
C LYS A 129 4.11 0.54 -5.64
N LEU A 130 2.90 0.95 -5.26
CA LEU A 130 2.68 2.09 -4.38
C LEU A 130 3.19 1.84 -2.96
N TYR A 131 2.85 0.69 -2.38
CA TYR A 131 3.06 0.48 -0.96
C TYR A 131 4.53 0.46 -0.55
N PRO A 132 5.45 -0.26 -1.25
CA PRO A 132 6.87 -0.20 -0.92
C PRO A 132 7.46 1.20 -0.99
N MET A 133 7.03 2.04 -1.94
CA MET A 133 7.50 3.42 -2.10
C MET A 133 7.02 4.33 -0.97
N VAL A 134 5.78 4.15 -0.53
CA VAL A 134 5.24 4.89 0.64
C VAL A 134 6.00 4.49 1.90
N ILE A 135 6.24 3.19 2.12
CA ILE A 135 7.04 2.69 3.25
C ILE A 135 8.44 3.31 3.22
N ASP A 136 9.12 3.28 2.06
CA ASP A 136 10.46 3.88 1.90
C ASP A 136 10.47 5.36 2.26
N SER A 137 9.46 6.10 1.86
CA SER A 137 9.33 7.51 2.22
C SER A 137 9.19 7.71 3.74
N ILE A 138 8.37 6.89 4.40
CA ILE A 138 8.13 6.98 5.85
C ILE A 138 9.39 6.63 6.66
N ILE A 139 10.09 5.54 6.31
CA ILE A 139 11.28 5.11 7.06
C ILE A 139 12.47 6.06 6.91
N ASN A 140 12.49 6.83 5.84
CA ASN A 140 13.52 7.85 5.57
C ASN A 140 13.05 9.27 5.89
N ASP A 141 11.93 9.44 6.60
CA ASP A 141 11.33 10.73 6.99
C ASP A 141 11.14 11.69 5.79
N ARG A 142 10.76 11.14 4.62
CA ARG A 142 10.45 11.89 3.41
C ARG A 142 8.94 11.98 3.21
N VAL A 143 8.49 13.04 2.56
CA VAL A 143 7.12 13.11 2.06
C VAL A 143 7.03 12.28 0.79
N PHE A 144 6.04 11.40 0.71
CA PHE A 144 5.77 10.62 -0.48
C PHE A 144 5.31 11.55 -1.63
N ASP A 145 5.98 11.45 -2.78
CA ASP A 145 5.61 12.18 -3.99
C ASP A 145 5.14 11.20 -5.07
N PHE A 146 3.93 11.43 -5.60
CA PHE A 146 3.38 10.65 -6.70
C PHE A 146 4.23 10.69 -7.97
N HIS A 147 4.99 11.74 -8.20
CA HIS A 147 5.92 11.81 -9.32
C HIS A 147 6.94 10.68 -9.31
N ASP A 148 7.31 10.16 -8.14
CA ASP A 148 8.23 9.04 -8.03
C ASP A 148 7.66 7.73 -8.60
N LEU A 149 6.34 7.56 -8.63
CA LEU A 149 5.68 6.41 -9.27
C LEU A 149 5.82 6.40 -10.80
N PHE A 150 5.93 7.58 -11.40
CA PHE A 150 5.97 7.76 -12.85
C PHE A 150 7.38 8.02 -13.37
N ASN A 151 8.35 8.25 -12.50
CA ASN A 151 9.75 8.37 -12.87
C ASN A 151 10.32 7.00 -13.24
N CYS A 152 10.09 6.57 -14.47
CA CYS A 152 10.88 5.53 -15.09
C CYS A 152 12.33 5.99 -15.15
N GLY A 153 13.16 5.66 -14.13
CA GLY A 153 14.62 5.61 -14.20
C GLY A 153 15.42 6.75 -14.86
N CYS A 154 14.79 7.86 -15.20
CA CYS A 154 15.46 9.04 -15.74
C CYS A 154 16.03 9.83 -14.57
N SER A 155 17.27 9.54 -14.19
CA SER A 155 18.01 10.42 -13.28
C SER A 155 18.06 11.84 -13.89
N LYS A 156 18.06 12.87 -13.04
CA LYS A 156 18.14 14.29 -13.41
C LYS A 156 19.36 14.69 -14.26
N ASN A 157 20.17 13.72 -14.70
CA ASN A 157 21.37 13.88 -15.50
C ASN A 157 21.28 13.15 -16.86
N GLY A 158 20.23 13.44 -17.64
CA GLY A 158 20.18 13.07 -19.06
C GLY A 158 19.72 11.65 -19.36
N CYS A 159 18.66 11.51 -20.13
CA CYS A 159 18.27 10.26 -20.76
C CYS A 159 19.35 9.82 -21.73
N SER A 160 20.10 8.75 -21.39
CA SER A 160 20.84 7.98 -22.39
C SER A 160 19.83 7.14 -23.18
N GLY A 161 19.49 7.61 -24.38
CA GLY A 161 18.47 7.13 -25.29
C GLY A 161 18.23 5.63 -25.32
N ASN A 162 17.11 5.23 -24.81
CA ASN A 162 16.26 4.15 -25.30
C ASN A 162 14.92 4.07 -24.55
N CYS A 163 14.19 5.18 -24.45
CA CYS A 163 12.78 5.18 -24.05
C CYS A 163 11.92 5.08 -25.32
N GLY A 164 11.81 3.88 -25.87
CA GLY A 164 10.77 3.55 -26.84
C GLY A 164 9.43 3.42 -26.13
N ASN A 165 8.69 4.48 -26.03
CA ASN A 165 7.26 4.71 -25.78
C ASN A 165 7.02 5.82 -24.75
N CYS A 166 7.36 7.05 -25.14
CA CYS A 166 6.68 8.23 -24.64
C CYS A 166 5.94 8.85 -25.84
N SER A 167 4.70 8.51 -26.03
CA SER A 167 3.72 9.24 -26.87
C SER A 167 2.43 9.37 -26.09
#